data_4e4ef26175dd299c06e9d26375bc42fa
#
_entry.id   4e4ef26175dd299c06e9d26375bc42fa
#
_cell.length_a   1.000
_cell.length_b   1.000
_cell.length_c   1.000
_cell.angle_alpha   90.00
_cell.angle_beta   90.00
_cell.angle_gamma   90.00
#
_symmetry.space_group_name_H-M   'P 1'
#
loop_
_entity.id
_entity.type
_entity.pdbx_description
1 polymer ?
#
loop_
_entity_poly.entity_id
_entity_poly.type
_entity_poly.pdbx_seq_one_letter_code
_entity_poly.pdbx_strand_id
1 'polypeptide(L)'
;MKAVPFFIGDVMKKKEQTEQAGKISISDMRNMINKKLGREVAFNLEEENPTEVSEWISTGSRWLDSIICRGKLAGIPVGKLSELSGLEGSGKSYMAAQIAANAQKKGISVVYFDSESAIDPEFLVKAGCDVDKLLYVQACLRPLHKSLPH
;
A
#
# COMPACT_ATOMS: atom_id res chain seq x y z
N MET A 1 1.46 -12.03 16.56
CA MET A 1 0.23 -12.45 15.84
C MET A 1 0.35 -13.92 15.48
N LYS A 2 -0.49 -14.78 16.05
CA LYS A 2 -0.47 -16.21 15.70
C LYS A 2 -1.33 -16.40 14.46
N ALA A 3 -0.74 -16.87 13.36
CA ALA A 3 -1.48 -17.31 12.19
C ALA A 3 -2.29 -18.55 12.59
N VAL A 4 -3.61 -18.49 12.43
CA VAL A 4 -4.48 -19.66 12.60
C VAL A 4 -4.44 -20.42 11.28
N PRO A 5 -3.92 -21.66 11.24
CA PRO A 5 -3.95 -22.45 10.03
C PRO A 5 -5.41 -22.80 9.70
N PHE A 6 -5.89 -22.27 8.58
CA PHE A 6 -7.20 -22.62 8.06
C PHE A 6 -7.11 -23.96 7.34
N PHE A 7 -7.59 -25.02 8.01
CA PHE A 7 -7.64 -26.35 7.42
C PHE A 7 -8.86 -26.48 6.50
N ILE A 8 -8.64 -26.31 5.21
CA ILE A 8 -9.65 -26.61 4.13
C ILE A 8 -10.14 -28.07 4.25
N GLY A 9 -9.31 -28.97 4.83
CA GLY A 9 -9.64 -30.38 5.01
C GLY A 9 -10.84 -30.67 5.91
N ASP A 10 -11.14 -29.82 6.89
CA ASP A 10 -12.26 -30.06 7.82
C ASP A 10 -13.63 -29.69 7.20
N VAL A 11 -13.64 -28.79 6.22
CA VAL A 11 -14.84 -28.46 5.46
C VAL A 11 -15.17 -29.59 4.46
N MET A 12 -14.16 -30.28 3.96
CA MET A 12 -14.32 -31.40 3.03
C MET A 12 -14.77 -32.70 3.71
N LYS A 13 -14.25 -33.00 4.93
CA LYS A 13 -14.62 -34.22 5.65
C LYS A 13 -16.07 -34.30 6.12
N LYS A 14 -16.73 -33.16 6.28
CA LYS A 14 -18.16 -33.12 6.65
C LYS A 14 -19.10 -33.39 5.46
N LYS A 15 -18.53 -33.52 4.24
CA LYS A 15 -19.27 -33.77 2.99
C LYS A 15 -19.47 -35.24 2.64
N GLU A 16 -18.73 -36.17 3.24
CA GLU A 16 -18.84 -37.60 2.94
C GLU A 16 -20.03 -38.29 3.60
N GLN A 17 -20.85 -37.58 4.38
CA GLN A 17 -22.01 -38.16 5.07
C GLN A 17 -23.37 -37.64 4.59
N THR A 18 -23.43 -36.92 3.45
CA THR A 18 -24.73 -36.53 2.88
C THR A 18 -24.69 -36.67 1.36
N GLU A 19 -24.87 -37.87 0.86
CA GLU A 19 -25.25 -38.15 -0.55
C GLU A 19 -26.64 -37.58 -0.77
N GLN A 20 -26.68 -36.33 -1.19
CA GLN A 20 -27.66 -35.55 -1.95
C GLN A 20 -27.40 -34.04 -1.74
N ALA A 21 -26.15 -33.62 -1.79
CA ALA A 21 -25.81 -32.21 -1.76
C ALA A 21 -25.78 -31.65 -3.19
N GLY A 22 -26.78 -30.85 -3.53
CA GLY A 22 -26.74 -29.99 -4.71
C GLY A 22 -25.42 -29.22 -4.74
N LYS A 23 -24.86 -28.97 -5.93
CA LYS A 23 -23.60 -28.22 -6.10
C LYS A 23 -23.70 -26.90 -5.35
N ILE A 24 -22.92 -26.76 -4.26
CA ILE A 24 -22.83 -25.48 -3.54
C ILE A 24 -22.28 -24.45 -4.52
N SER A 25 -23.03 -23.41 -4.74
CA SER A 25 -22.61 -22.29 -5.59
C SER A 25 -21.40 -21.57 -4.97
N ILE A 26 -20.54 -20.96 -5.80
CA ILE A 26 -19.43 -20.11 -5.35
C ILE A 26 -19.93 -18.98 -4.46
N SER A 27 -21.10 -18.41 -4.80
CA SER A 27 -21.76 -17.37 -4.00
C SER A 27 -22.18 -17.86 -2.61
N ASP A 28 -22.70 -19.10 -2.50
CA ASP A 28 -23.06 -19.66 -1.22
C ASP A 28 -21.82 -19.92 -0.35
N MET A 29 -20.74 -20.38 -0.96
CA MET A 29 -19.47 -20.62 -0.30
C MET A 29 -18.87 -19.30 0.21
N ARG A 30 -18.90 -18.22 -0.59
CA ARG A 30 -18.52 -16.86 -0.19
C ARG A 30 -19.29 -16.41 1.04
N ASN A 31 -20.62 -16.51 0.98
CA ASN A 31 -21.51 -16.09 2.04
C ASN A 31 -21.27 -16.88 3.34
N MET A 32 -21.02 -18.19 3.25
CA MET A 32 -20.68 -19.02 4.40
C MET A 32 -19.36 -18.58 5.07
N ILE A 33 -18.33 -18.30 4.27
CA ILE A 33 -17.02 -17.87 4.77
C ILE A 33 -17.14 -16.53 5.48
N ASN A 34 -17.76 -15.55 4.83
CA ASN A 34 -17.92 -14.21 5.38
C ASN A 34 -18.76 -14.21 6.66
N LYS A 35 -19.86 -14.98 6.68
CA LYS A 35 -20.69 -15.17 7.88
C LYS A 35 -19.94 -15.83 9.03
N LYS A 36 -19.12 -16.85 8.75
CA LYS A 36 -18.34 -17.55 9.76
C LYS A 36 -17.25 -16.68 10.40
N LEU A 37 -16.66 -15.77 9.62
CA LEU A 37 -15.58 -14.90 10.08
C LEU A 37 -16.09 -13.55 10.61
N GLY A 38 -17.39 -13.24 10.46
CA GLY A 38 -17.98 -11.99 10.92
C GLY A 38 -17.44 -10.74 10.21
N ARG A 39 -16.76 -10.92 9.07
CA ARG A 39 -16.22 -9.86 8.24
C ARG A 39 -16.11 -10.32 6.79
N GLU A 40 -16.09 -9.37 5.87
CA GLU A 40 -15.95 -9.63 4.45
C GLU A 40 -14.49 -9.92 4.08
N VAL A 41 -14.19 -11.18 3.72
CA VAL A 41 -12.84 -11.67 3.36
C VAL A 41 -12.84 -12.51 2.09
N ALA A 42 -14.00 -12.99 1.65
CA ALA A 42 -14.18 -13.76 0.43
C ALA A 42 -14.94 -12.93 -0.60
N PHE A 43 -14.35 -12.75 -1.77
CA PHE A 43 -14.86 -11.93 -2.87
C PHE A 43 -15.01 -12.77 -4.13
N ASN A 44 -15.91 -12.38 -5.00
CA ASN A 44 -15.92 -12.83 -6.39
C ASN A 44 -15.10 -11.82 -7.21
N LEU A 45 -13.96 -12.23 -7.75
CA LEU A 45 -13.06 -11.34 -8.49
C LEU A 45 -13.65 -10.78 -9.79
N GLU A 46 -14.75 -11.35 -10.31
CA GLU A 46 -15.47 -10.79 -11.44
C GLU A 46 -16.41 -9.65 -11.03
N GLU A 47 -16.96 -9.70 -9.81
CA GLU A 47 -17.90 -8.70 -9.30
C GLU A 47 -17.18 -7.63 -8.49
N GLU A 48 -16.23 -8.04 -7.64
CA GLU A 48 -15.47 -7.17 -6.74
C GLU A 48 -14.00 -7.58 -6.73
N ASN A 49 -13.14 -6.70 -7.18
CA ASN A 49 -11.70 -6.90 -7.11
C ASN A 49 -11.07 -6.00 -6.03
N PRO A 50 -10.89 -6.48 -4.79
CA PRO A 50 -10.33 -5.68 -3.70
C PRO A 50 -8.86 -5.30 -3.93
N THR A 51 -8.22 -5.88 -4.94
CA THR A 51 -6.85 -5.55 -5.33
C THR A 51 -6.76 -4.55 -6.47
N GLU A 52 -7.90 -4.15 -7.03
CA GLU A 52 -7.95 -3.18 -8.11
C GLU A 52 -7.47 -1.81 -7.62
N VAL A 53 -6.63 -1.18 -8.42
CA VAL A 53 -6.14 0.17 -8.16
C VAL A 53 -6.99 1.14 -8.92
N SER A 54 -7.82 1.89 -8.20
CA SER A 54 -8.73 2.90 -8.76
C SER A 54 -8.07 4.26 -8.92
N GLU A 55 -7.01 4.54 -8.15
CA GLU A 55 -6.36 5.84 -8.12
C GLU A 55 -4.84 5.72 -8.22
N TRP A 56 -4.21 6.69 -8.89
CA TRP A 56 -2.79 6.72 -9.18
C TRP A 56 -2.22 8.11 -8.96
N ILE A 57 -0.95 8.19 -8.57
CA ILE A 57 -0.21 9.43 -8.39
C ILE A 57 0.91 9.47 -9.43
N SER A 58 0.96 10.53 -10.25
CA SER A 58 2.04 10.70 -11.22
C SER A 58 3.40 10.83 -10.55
N THR A 59 4.42 10.20 -11.14
CA THR A 59 5.82 10.36 -10.74
C THR A 59 6.40 11.73 -11.15
N GLY A 60 5.69 12.48 -11.99
CA GLY A 60 6.18 13.69 -12.65
C GLY A 60 6.83 13.42 -14.02
N SER A 61 7.10 12.17 -14.35
CA SER A 61 7.60 11.74 -15.65
C SER A 61 6.56 10.93 -16.41
N ARG A 62 6.04 11.46 -17.51
CA ARG A 62 5.05 10.76 -18.35
C ARG A 62 5.57 9.42 -18.89
N TRP A 63 6.87 9.32 -19.18
CA TRP A 63 7.50 8.09 -19.64
C TRP A 63 7.51 7.04 -18.54
N LEU A 64 7.93 7.42 -17.33
CA LEU A 64 7.96 6.50 -16.20
C LEU A 64 6.55 6.06 -15.82
N ASP A 65 5.59 6.97 -15.76
CA ASP A 65 4.18 6.67 -15.52
C ASP A 65 3.64 5.64 -16.52
N SER A 66 3.97 5.79 -17.81
CA SER A 66 3.59 4.85 -18.86
C SER A 66 4.24 3.48 -18.70
N ILE A 67 5.52 3.43 -18.31
CA ILE A 67 6.24 2.17 -18.08
C ILE A 67 5.63 1.41 -16.88
N ILE A 68 5.41 2.09 -15.76
CA ILE A 68 4.83 1.50 -14.54
C ILE A 68 3.44 0.92 -14.84
N CYS A 69 2.63 1.63 -15.61
CA CYS A 69 1.23 1.29 -15.86
C CYS A 69 0.98 0.59 -17.20
N ARG A 70 2.02 0.04 -17.82
CA ARG A 70 1.92 -0.69 -19.09
C ARG A 70 1.19 0.08 -20.18
N GLY A 71 1.61 1.34 -20.41
CA GLY A 71 1.06 2.22 -21.45
C GLY A 71 -0.05 3.16 -20.98
N LYS A 72 -0.57 3.02 -19.76
CA LYS A 72 -1.47 4.02 -19.16
C LYS A 72 -0.62 5.12 -18.49
N LEU A 73 -1.04 6.37 -18.60
CA LEU A 73 -0.33 7.50 -17.97
C LEU A 73 -0.87 7.68 -16.53
N ALA A 74 -0.51 6.80 -15.64
CA ALA A 74 -1.08 6.75 -14.30
C ALA A 74 -0.05 6.99 -13.18
N GLY A 75 1.07 6.28 -13.13
CA GLY A 75 2.14 6.49 -12.14
C GLY A 75 2.13 5.48 -10.98
N ILE A 76 2.21 5.96 -9.74
CA ILE A 76 2.28 5.13 -8.54
C ILE A 76 0.86 4.78 -8.06
N PRO A 77 0.58 3.50 -7.77
CA PRO A 77 -0.74 3.06 -7.32
C PRO A 77 -1.04 3.49 -5.89
N VAL A 78 -2.20 4.09 -5.66
CA VAL A 78 -2.70 4.38 -4.30
C VAL A 78 -3.12 3.08 -3.60
N GLY A 79 -2.86 3.00 -2.30
CA GLY A 79 -3.19 1.82 -1.48
C GLY A 79 -2.22 0.64 -1.66
N LYS A 80 -1.09 0.83 -2.35
CA LYS A 80 -0.03 -0.17 -2.52
C LYS A 80 1.29 0.34 -1.96
N LEU A 81 2.20 -0.58 -1.64
CA LEU A 81 3.59 -0.27 -1.34
C LEU A 81 4.37 -0.19 -2.66
N SER A 82 5.14 0.89 -2.82
CA SER A 82 6.06 1.07 -3.94
C SER A 82 7.46 1.32 -3.42
N GLU A 83 8.46 0.73 -4.05
CA GLU A 83 9.87 0.87 -3.68
C GLU A 83 10.64 1.55 -4.82
N LEU A 84 11.52 2.50 -4.44
CA LEU A 84 12.48 3.13 -5.35
C LEU A 84 13.87 2.68 -4.93
N SER A 85 14.53 1.88 -5.76
CA SER A 85 15.89 1.41 -5.53
C SER A 85 16.86 1.95 -6.59
N GLY A 86 18.12 2.12 -6.21
CA GLY A 86 19.16 2.63 -7.10
C GLY A 86 20.39 3.11 -6.31
N LEU A 87 21.46 3.42 -7.03
CA LEU A 87 22.71 3.91 -6.44
C LEU A 87 22.51 5.27 -5.76
N GLU A 88 23.45 5.63 -4.91
CA GLU A 88 23.51 6.97 -4.33
C GLU A 88 23.59 8.03 -5.44
N GLY A 89 22.93 9.17 -5.24
CA GLY A 89 22.89 10.25 -6.25
C GLY A 89 22.00 9.97 -7.46
N SER A 90 21.30 8.84 -7.55
CA SER A 90 20.45 8.49 -8.72
C SER A 90 19.09 9.23 -8.78
N GLY A 91 18.82 10.14 -7.83
CA GLY A 91 17.60 10.95 -7.83
C GLY A 91 16.38 10.32 -7.14
N LYS A 92 16.55 9.23 -6.36
CA LYS A 92 15.45 8.57 -5.63
C LYS A 92 14.66 9.54 -4.76
N SER A 93 15.36 10.31 -3.91
CA SER A 93 14.74 11.29 -3.00
C SER A 93 14.02 12.41 -3.76
N TYR A 94 14.58 12.85 -4.89
CA TYR A 94 13.94 13.85 -5.72
C TYR A 94 12.64 13.32 -6.34
N MET A 95 12.65 12.10 -6.85
CA MET A 95 11.45 11.44 -7.36
C MET A 95 10.40 11.24 -6.27
N ALA A 96 10.80 10.81 -5.07
CA ALA A 96 9.89 10.68 -3.94
C ALA A 96 9.25 12.03 -3.58
N ALA A 97 10.02 13.12 -3.57
CA ALA A 97 9.50 14.45 -3.34
C ALA A 97 8.53 14.90 -4.47
N GLN A 98 8.82 14.60 -5.74
CA GLN A 98 7.89 14.90 -6.83
C GLN A 98 6.57 14.12 -6.73
N ILE A 99 6.64 12.84 -6.33
CA ILE A 99 5.44 12.02 -6.09
C ILE A 99 4.62 12.63 -4.94
N ALA A 100 5.29 13.05 -3.86
CA ALA A 100 4.66 13.73 -2.74
C ALA A 100 3.95 15.03 -3.17
N ALA A 101 4.61 15.86 -3.97
CA ALA A 101 4.03 17.08 -4.53
C ALA A 101 2.79 16.78 -5.41
N ASN A 102 2.85 15.73 -6.21
CA ASN A 102 1.72 15.33 -7.06
C ASN A 102 0.57 14.70 -6.24
N ALA A 103 0.86 14.02 -5.13
CA ALA A 103 -0.14 13.58 -4.17
C ALA A 103 -0.87 14.79 -3.53
N GLN A 104 -0.13 15.81 -3.10
CA GLN A 104 -0.70 17.05 -2.54
C GLN A 104 -1.63 17.76 -3.53
N LYS A 105 -1.26 17.81 -4.83
CA LYS A 105 -2.13 18.38 -5.88
C LYS A 105 -3.46 17.64 -6.03
N LYS A 106 -3.52 16.38 -5.63
CA LYS A 106 -4.74 15.57 -5.57
C LYS A 106 -5.50 15.69 -4.25
N GLY A 107 -5.03 16.50 -3.31
CA GLY A 107 -5.62 16.64 -1.97
C GLY A 107 -5.26 15.53 -1.00
N ILE A 108 -4.26 14.69 -1.33
CA ILE A 108 -3.80 13.62 -0.46
C ILE A 108 -2.83 14.19 0.57
N SER A 109 -3.06 13.93 1.85
CA SER A 109 -2.16 14.32 2.93
C SER A 109 -0.87 13.52 2.87
N VAL A 110 0.28 14.19 2.96
CA VAL A 110 1.59 13.57 2.86
C VAL A 110 2.30 13.58 4.21
N VAL A 111 2.80 12.41 4.62
CA VAL A 111 3.72 12.26 5.74
C VAL A 111 5.07 11.80 5.18
N TYR A 112 6.11 12.58 5.43
CA TYR A 112 7.46 12.29 4.95
C TYR A 112 8.35 11.86 6.11
N PHE A 113 8.77 10.60 6.11
CA PHE A 113 9.71 10.07 7.09
C PHE A 113 11.13 10.12 6.53
N ASP A 114 12.02 10.87 7.20
CA ASP A 114 13.42 10.97 6.83
C ASP A 114 14.30 10.30 7.89
N SER A 115 14.91 9.17 7.54
CA SER A 115 15.82 8.43 8.42
C SER A 115 17.27 8.92 8.34
N GLU A 116 17.62 9.64 7.30
CA GLU A 116 18.99 10.12 7.03
C GLU A 116 19.20 11.55 7.51
N SER A 117 18.11 12.28 7.81
CA SER A 117 18.14 13.70 8.18
C SER A 117 18.84 14.59 7.14
N ALA A 118 18.70 14.20 5.87
CA ALA A 118 19.41 14.81 4.75
C ALA A 118 18.55 15.75 3.91
N ILE A 119 17.25 15.88 4.24
CA ILE A 119 16.30 16.66 3.42
C ILE A 119 16.18 18.08 3.96
N ASP A 120 16.44 19.02 3.07
CA ASP A 120 16.26 20.44 3.26
C ASP A 120 14.85 20.86 2.77
N PRO A 121 14.13 21.75 3.49
CA PRO A 121 12.87 22.32 3.03
C PRO A 121 12.92 22.94 1.62
N GLU A 122 14.03 23.63 1.28
CA GLU A 122 14.21 24.16 -0.08
C GLU A 122 14.20 23.08 -1.16
N PHE A 123 14.76 21.91 -0.87
CA PHE A 123 14.74 20.78 -1.77
C PHE A 123 13.32 20.31 -2.06
N LEU A 124 12.46 20.21 -1.02
CA LEU A 124 11.06 19.83 -1.16
C LEU A 124 10.28 20.87 -1.97
N VAL A 125 10.51 22.16 -1.71
CA VAL A 125 9.88 23.25 -2.47
C VAL A 125 10.30 23.21 -3.93
N LYS A 126 11.60 22.99 -4.23
CA LYS A 126 12.10 22.84 -5.60
C LYS A 126 11.51 21.64 -6.33
N ALA A 127 11.18 20.57 -5.60
CA ALA A 127 10.46 19.41 -6.15
C ALA A 127 8.97 19.68 -6.36
N GLY A 128 8.45 20.79 -5.85
CA GLY A 128 7.06 21.23 -6.01
C GLY A 128 6.14 20.89 -4.83
N CYS A 129 6.70 20.48 -3.70
CA CYS A 129 5.93 20.25 -2.47
C CYS A 129 5.51 21.56 -1.81
N ASP A 130 4.30 21.56 -1.27
CA ASP A 130 3.80 22.54 -0.32
C ASP A 130 4.22 22.09 1.08
N VAL A 131 5.26 22.70 1.63
CA VAL A 131 5.83 22.30 2.92
C VAL A 131 4.91 22.58 4.10
N ASP A 132 3.99 23.55 3.97
CA ASP A 132 3.01 23.89 5.01
C ASP A 132 1.93 22.79 5.14
N LYS A 133 1.76 21.97 4.09
CA LYS A 133 0.80 20.86 4.05
C LYS A 133 1.46 19.47 4.11
N LEU A 134 2.72 19.44 4.51
CA LEU A 134 3.49 18.20 4.60
C LEU A 134 3.90 17.96 6.06
N LEU A 135 3.54 16.80 6.61
CA LEU A 135 4.06 16.40 7.90
C LEU A 135 5.44 15.76 7.72
N TYR A 136 6.48 16.46 8.16
CA TYR A 136 7.84 15.92 8.18
C TYR A 136 8.15 15.25 9.51
N VAL A 137 8.63 14.01 9.45
CA VAL A 137 9.03 13.23 10.62
C VAL A 137 10.47 12.79 10.46
N GLN A 138 11.33 13.33 11.31
CA GLN A 138 12.73 12.91 11.40
C GLN A 138 12.82 11.61 12.21
N ALA A 139 13.03 10.49 11.53
CA ALA A 139 13.17 9.17 12.14
C ALA A 139 14.65 8.84 12.43
N CYS A 140 15.35 9.72 13.15
CA CYS A 140 16.72 9.45 13.54
C CYS A 140 16.75 8.35 14.60
N LEU A 141 17.32 7.19 14.28
CA LEU A 141 17.68 6.14 15.23
C LEU A 141 18.91 6.61 16.04
N ARG A 142 18.78 7.67 16.84
CA ARG A 142 19.75 7.90 17.89
C ARG A 142 19.56 6.81 18.93
N PRO A 143 20.59 6.03 19.28
CA PRO A 143 20.51 5.19 20.46
C PRO A 143 20.16 6.11 21.63
N LEU A 144 19.11 5.79 22.37
CA LEU A 144 18.78 6.46 23.63
C LEU A 144 19.96 6.27 24.58
N HIS A 145 20.89 7.19 24.52
CA HIS A 145 21.92 7.31 25.54
C HIS A 145 21.16 7.76 26.81
N LYS A 146 20.82 6.79 27.66
CA LYS A 146 20.38 7.08 29.02
C LYS A 146 21.50 7.85 29.68
N SER A 147 21.40 9.17 29.73
CA SER A 147 22.11 9.95 30.73
C SER A 147 21.53 9.55 32.09
N LEU A 148 22.21 8.68 32.80
CA LEU A 148 21.99 8.45 34.23
C LEU A 148 22.24 9.81 34.93
N PRO A 149 21.31 10.31 35.74
CA PRO A 149 21.64 11.45 36.60
C PRO A 149 22.64 10.99 37.65
N HIS A 150 23.70 11.79 37.83
CA HIS A 150 24.64 11.68 38.95
C HIS A 150 23.96 12.10 40.25
#